data_b9eb9a1c8159b936030458eb7f6b281b
#
_entry.id   b9eb9a1c8159b936030458eb7f6b281b
#
_cell.length_a   1.000
_cell.length_b   1.000
_cell.length_c   1.000
_cell.angle_alpha   90.00
_cell.angle_beta   90.00
_cell.angle_gamma   90.00
#
_symmetry.space_group_name_H-M   'P 1'
#
loop_
_entity.id
_entity.type
_entity.pdbx_description
1 polymer ?
#
loop_
_entity_poly.entity_id
_entity_poly.type
_entity_poly.pdbx_seq_one_letter_code
_entity_poly.pdbx_strand_id
1 'polypeptide(L)'
;PVLDLPVIEKKYLHAANSYYKDGSKFIFSDGKAKVEINVVSDEIIRVRLAPQGIFLDDFSYAVVPQEHPSHGFSCSEDDNFYYVKTPKVICAIEKANFLVSFQDVEGKTLNADHAPMHWEENLDFGGYYVYCTKKAYEKEVFFGCGDKASNLNLRGRRITNWNSDTYSYAFDQDPLYKTIPFYLGVNDGDAYGIFFDNTFRTYFDFAAEHDDQTSFWSEGGELQYYYIHGPQLLDVTRLYHQLTGTHYLPP
;
A
#
# COMPACT_ATOMS: atom_id res chain seq x y z
N PRO A 1 27.99 -31.49 -10.05
CA PRO A 1 28.13 -30.07 -9.82
C PRO A 1 26.88 -29.57 -9.13
N VAL A 2 27.03 -29.08 -7.90
CA VAL A 2 25.97 -28.33 -7.20
C VAL A 2 25.89 -27.01 -7.96
N LEU A 3 24.76 -26.71 -8.55
CA LEU A 3 24.48 -25.39 -9.10
C LEU A 3 24.46 -24.43 -7.90
N ASP A 4 25.47 -23.56 -7.81
CA ASP A 4 25.40 -22.42 -6.91
C ASP A 4 24.29 -21.50 -7.41
N LEU A 5 23.11 -21.63 -6.82
CA LEU A 5 22.02 -20.70 -7.07
C LEU A 5 22.43 -19.34 -6.48
N PRO A 6 22.22 -18.25 -7.22
CA PRO A 6 22.55 -16.92 -6.70
C PRO A 6 21.76 -16.67 -5.42
N VAL A 7 22.44 -16.21 -4.37
CA VAL A 7 21.79 -15.78 -3.13
C VAL A 7 21.12 -14.44 -3.42
N ILE A 8 19.78 -14.43 -3.43
CA ILE A 8 19.01 -13.20 -3.57
C ILE A 8 19.05 -12.46 -2.23
N GLU A 9 19.62 -11.27 -2.24
CA GLU A 9 19.77 -10.44 -1.04
C GLU A 9 18.55 -9.54 -0.87
N LYS A 10 17.94 -9.59 0.33
CA LYS A 10 16.92 -8.63 0.76
C LYS A 10 17.56 -7.29 1.07
N LYS A 11 17.07 -6.24 0.40
CA LYS A 11 17.51 -4.85 0.62
C LYS A 11 16.37 -4.07 1.25
N TYR A 12 16.66 -3.36 2.33
CA TYR A 12 15.67 -2.63 3.12
C TYR A 12 15.90 -1.12 3.02
N LEU A 13 14.84 -0.34 3.23
CA LEU A 13 15.01 1.05 3.58
C LEU A 13 15.77 1.18 4.90
N HIS A 14 16.65 2.16 4.95
CA HIS A 14 17.40 2.53 6.15
C HIS A 14 16.78 3.77 6.81
N ALA A 15 17.60 4.60 7.47
CA ALA A 15 17.14 5.84 8.09
C ALA A 15 16.68 6.87 7.04
N ALA A 16 15.57 7.55 7.31
CA ALA A 16 15.13 8.69 6.50
C ALA A 16 15.98 9.91 6.83
N ASN A 17 17.02 10.17 6.03
CA ASN A 17 18.06 11.16 6.33
C ASN A 17 17.71 12.58 5.88
N SER A 18 16.86 12.72 4.87
CA SER A 18 16.51 14.01 4.28
C SER A 18 15.22 13.92 3.48
N TYR A 19 14.61 15.06 3.23
CA TYR A 19 13.53 15.18 2.27
C TYR A 19 13.58 16.50 1.50
N TYR A 20 12.89 16.54 0.38
CA TYR A 20 12.56 17.77 -0.34
C TYR A 20 11.09 17.75 -0.79
N LYS A 21 10.54 18.94 -1.03
CA LYS A 21 9.15 19.12 -1.47
C LYS A 21 9.11 19.48 -2.95
N ASP A 22 8.18 18.84 -3.67
CA ASP A 22 7.83 19.14 -5.05
C ASP A 22 6.29 19.14 -5.20
N GLY A 23 5.67 20.31 -5.22
CA GLY A 23 4.21 20.45 -5.24
C GLY A 23 3.56 19.79 -4.01
N SER A 24 2.71 18.79 -4.25
CA SER A 24 2.05 17.96 -3.22
C SER A 24 2.88 16.76 -2.77
N LYS A 25 4.09 16.58 -3.35
CA LYS A 25 4.97 15.44 -3.11
C LYS A 25 6.07 15.82 -2.12
N PHE A 26 6.33 14.94 -1.17
CA PHE A 26 7.47 14.98 -0.26
C PHE A 26 8.31 13.74 -0.53
N ILE A 27 9.55 13.95 -0.99
CA ILE A 27 10.45 12.88 -1.38
C ILE A 27 11.51 12.71 -0.30
N PHE A 28 11.42 11.62 0.43
CA PHE A 28 12.36 11.23 1.48
C PHE A 28 13.43 10.31 0.91
N SER A 29 14.63 10.31 1.50
CA SER A 29 15.75 9.48 1.06
C SER A 29 16.51 8.89 2.23
N ASP A 30 16.96 7.63 2.06
CA ASP A 30 17.93 6.97 2.94
C ASP A 30 19.39 7.15 2.47
N GLY A 31 19.60 7.93 1.40
CA GLY A 31 20.90 8.15 0.75
C GLY A 31 20.99 7.46 -0.62
N LYS A 32 20.21 6.41 -0.88
CA LYS A 32 20.14 5.69 -2.16
C LYS A 32 18.70 5.52 -2.62
N ALA A 33 17.89 4.81 -1.85
CA ALA A 33 16.48 4.63 -2.13
C ALA A 33 15.70 5.91 -1.80
N LYS A 34 14.56 6.09 -2.45
CA LYS A 34 13.65 7.21 -2.20
C LYS A 34 12.23 6.71 -1.98
N VAL A 35 11.52 7.41 -1.10
CA VAL A 35 10.09 7.24 -0.89
C VAL A 35 9.39 8.56 -1.16
N GLU A 36 8.41 8.54 -2.06
CA GLU A 36 7.51 9.66 -2.31
C GLU A 36 6.27 9.51 -1.44
N ILE A 37 5.94 10.52 -0.68
CA ILE A 37 4.66 10.71 0.00
C ILE A 37 3.94 11.83 -0.74
N ASN A 38 2.88 11.49 -1.46
CA ASN A 38 2.10 12.46 -2.24
C ASN A 38 0.71 12.65 -1.61
N VAL A 39 0.37 13.89 -1.28
CA VAL A 39 -0.97 14.25 -0.82
C VAL A 39 -1.89 14.38 -2.02
N VAL A 40 -2.79 13.40 -2.19
CA VAL A 40 -3.75 13.34 -3.29
C VAL A 40 -5.02 14.13 -2.96
N SER A 41 -5.56 13.92 -1.75
CA SER A 41 -6.68 14.69 -1.18
C SER A 41 -6.50 14.83 0.33
N ASP A 42 -7.47 15.39 1.02
CA ASP A 42 -7.44 15.49 2.49
C ASP A 42 -7.43 14.11 3.16
N GLU A 43 -8.00 13.08 2.51
CA GLU A 43 -8.14 11.72 3.03
C GLU A 43 -7.24 10.70 2.31
N ILE A 44 -6.60 11.06 1.20
CA ILE A 44 -5.84 10.09 0.37
C ILE A 44 -4.37 10.51 0.28
N ILE A 45 -3.51 9.60 0.70
CA ILE A 45 -2.06 9.75 0.58
C ILE A 45 -1.50 8.59 -0.25
N ARG A 46 -0.71 8.91 -1.29
CA ARG A 46 0.03 7.94 -2.08
C ARG A 46 1.44 7.79 -1.54
N VAL A 47 1.90 6.55 -1.48
CA VAL A 47 3.29 6.18 -1.14
C VAL A 47 3.90 5.44 -2.31
N ARG A 48 5.09 5.85 -2.75
CA ARG A 48 5.89 5.16 -3.78
C ARG A 48 7.29 4.91 -3.28
N LEU A 49 7.84 3.74 -3.57
CA LEU A 49 9.23 3.37 -3.29
C LEU A 49 10.01 3.24 -4.59
N ALA A 50 11.11 3.96 -4.71
CA ALA A 50 12.11 3.82 -5.76
C ALA A 50 13.40 3.21 -5.18
N PRO A 51 13.64 1.90 -5.34
CA PRO A 51 14.80 1.19 -4.77
C PRO A 51 16.16 1.77 -5.17
N GLN A 52 16.25 2.33 -6.38
CA GLN A 52 17.48 2.95 -6.90
C GLN A 52 17.43 4.49 -6.90
N GLY A 53 16.42 5.08 -6.22
CA GLY A 53 16.26 6.53 -6.13
C GLY A 53 15.73 7.20 -7.41
N ILE A 54 15.27 6.42 -8.39
CA ILE A 54 14.69 6.89 -9.65
C ILE A 54 13.28 6.29 -9.73
N PHE A 55 12.25 7.15 -9.73
CA PHE A 55 10.88 6.75 -9.93
C PHE A 55 10.61 6.46 -11.40
N LEU A 56 9.74 5.47 -11.67
CA LEU A 56 9.17 5.26 -13.00
C LEU A 56 8.24 6.43 -13.38
N ASP A 57 7.79 6.46 -14.64
CA ASP A 57 6.81 7.43 -15.09
C ASP A 57 5.56 7.42 -14.20
N ASP A 58 5.07 8.61 -13.86
CA ASP A 58 3.90 8.77 -12.97
C ASP A 58 2.62 8.48 -13.76
N PHE A 59 2.30 7.19 -13.91
CA PHE A 59 1.18 6.70 -14.68
C PHE A 59 0.44 5.58 -13.95
N SER A 60 -0.89 5.57 -14.05
CA SER A 60 -1.76 4.51 -13.55
C SER A 60 -2.85 4.17 -14.57
N TYR A 61 -3.13 2.89 -14.73
CA TYR A 61 -4.29 2.42 -15.51
C TYR A 61 -5.62 2.57 -14.76
N ALA A 62 -5.58 2.72 -13.44
CA ALA A 62 -6.75 2.69 -12.58
C ALA A 62 -7.12 4.06 -12.01
N VAL A 63 -6.16 4.96 -11.84
CA VAL A 63 -6.38 6.25 -11.18
C VAL A 63 -6.75 7.31 -12.20
N VAL A 64 -7.88 7.99 -11.97
CA VAL A 64 -8.31 9.12 -12.80
C VAL A 64 -7.74 10.44 -12.27
N PRO A 65 -7.63 11.49 -13.12
CA PRO A 65 -7.22 12.81 -12.65
C PRO A 65 -8.11 13.29 -11.50
N GLN A 66 -7.47 13.77 -10.42
CA GLN A 66 -8.19 14.20 -9.23
C GLN A 66 -8.69 15.63 -9.37
N GLU A 67 -10.00 15.82 -9.21
CA GLU A 67 -10.66 17.14 -9.29
C GLU A 67 -10.69 17.87 -7.93
N HIS A 68 -10.43 17.13 -6.84
CA HIS A 68 -10.52 17.65 -5.47
C HIS A 68 -9.17 17.50 -4.75
N PRO A 69 -8.21 18.38 -5.02
CA PRO A 69 -6.94 18.36 -4.30
C PRO A 69 -7.13 18.70 -2.82
N SER A 70 -6.15 18.37 -1.99
CA SER A 70 -6.17 18.74 -0.57
C SER A 70 -6.32 20.24 -0.37
N HIS A 71 -7.14 20.65 0.58
CA HIS A 71 -7.37 22.04 0.96
C HIS A 71 -6.21 22.66 1.74
N GLY A 72 -5.29 21.84 2.21
CA GLY A 72 -4.09 22.30 2.88
C GLY A 72 -3.29 21.12 3.41
N PHE A 73 -1.97 21.20 3.21
CA PHE A 73 -1.06 20.19 3.73
C PHE A 73 0.27 20.83 4.12
N SER A 74 0.94 20.22 5.07
CA SER A 74 2.23 20.68 5.56
C SER A 74 3.14 19.50 5.86
N CYS A 75 4.43 19.77 5.93
CA CYS A 75 5.38 18.84 6.51
C CYS A 75 6.06 19.52 7.70
N SER A 76 6.13 18.82 8.81
CA SER A 76 6.84 19.21 10.03
C SER A 76 7.68 18.04 10.52
N GLU A 77 8.58 18.28 11.45
CA GLU A 77 9.41 17.24 12.04
C GLU A 77 9.65 17.49 13.53
N ASP A 78 9.97 16.42 14.22
CA ASP A 78 10.58 16.41 15.54
C ASP A 78 11.89 15.60 15.51
N ASP A 79 12.42 15.25 16.66
CA ASP A 79 13.67 14.48 16.75
C ASP A 79 13.58 13.10 16.11
N ASN A 80 12.40 12.47 16.10
CA ASN A 80 12.20 11.08 15.72
C ASN A 80 11.42 10.89 14.41
N PHE A 81 10.57 11.85 14.04
CA PHE A 81 9.64 11.70 12.91
C PHE A 81 9.60 12.92 12.00
N TYR A 82 9.29 12.65 10.73
CA TYR A 82 8.68 13.61 9.82
C TYR A 82 7.18 13.39 9.80
N TYR A 83 6.38 14.47 9.67
CA TYR A 83 4.92 14.42 9.62
C TYR A 83 4.41 15.15 8.39
N VAL A 84 3.85 14.43 7.44
CA VAL A 84 3.06 15.01 6.35
C VAL A 84 1.61 15.02 6.80
N LYS A 85 1.05 16.23 6.98
CA LYS A 85 -0.28 16.45 7.57
C LYS A 85 -1.24 17.03 6.56
N THR A 86 -2.45 16.50 6.54
CA THR A 86 -3.63 17.05 5.88
C THR A 86 -4.66 17.45 6.95
N PRO A 87 -5.81 18.04 6.58
CA PRO A 87 -6.91 18.26 7.51
C PRO A 87 -7.53 16.99 8.11
N LYS A 88 -7.26 15.80 7.53
CA LYS A 88 -7.89 14.53 7.91
C LYS A 88 -6.91 13.43 8.34
N VAL A 89 -5.69 13.46 7.83
CA VAL A 89 -4.70 12.37 8.00
C VAL A 89 -3.34 12.94 8.35
N ILE A 90 -2.64 12.24 9.23
CA ILE A 90 -1.21 12.44 9.49
C ILE A 90 -0.46 11.20 8.99
N CYS A 91 0.44 11.39 8.01
CA CYS A 91 1.43 10.40 7.62
C CYS A 91 2.72 10.68 8.38
N ALA A 92 3.08 9.81 9.32
CA ALA A 92 4.31 9.92 10.08
C ALA A 92 5.37 8.96 9.53
N ILE A 93 6.58 9.47 9.33
CA ILE A 93 7.74 8.73 8.83
C ILE A 93 8.79 8.72 9.94
N GLU A 94 9.09 7.54 10.48
CA GLU A 94 10.13 7.37 11.49
C GLU A 94 11.52 7.59 10.87
N LYS A 95 12.31 8.48 11.43
CA LYS A 95 13.63 8.83 10.89
C LYS A 95 14.62 7.68 11.00
N ALA A 96 14.61 6.94 12.11
CA ALA A 96 15.60 5.91 12.39
C ALA A 96 15.49 4.67 11.48
N ASN A 97 14.27 4.22 11.21
CA ASN A 97 13.99 2.95 10.53
C ASN A 97 13.15 3.10 9.25
N PHE A 98 12.81 4.35 8.88
CA PHE A 98 11.96 4.66 7.72
C PHE A 98 10.59 3.95 7.75
N LEU A 99 9.98 3.77 8.92
CA LEU A 99 8.65 3.19 9.05
C LEU A 99 7.59 4.26 8.78
N VAL A 100 6.62 3.92 7.95
CA VAL A 100 5.50 4.80 7.59
C VAL A 100 4.26 4.39 8.37
N SER A 101 3.61 5.35 9.02
CA SER A 101 2.35 5.15 9.71
C SER A 101 1.34 6.23 9.34
N PHE A 102 0.06 5.87 9.42
CA PHE A 102 -1.07 6.75 9.19
C PHE A 102 -1.89 6.87 10.46
N GLN A 103 -2.17 8.11 10.83
CA GLN A 103 -2.89 8.47 12.04
C GLN A 103 -4.04 9.39 11.66
N ASP A 104 -5.09 9.41 12.49
CA ASP A 104 -6.07 10.47 12.42
C ASP A 104 -5.49 11.80 12.96
N VAL A 105 -6.27 12.85 12.89
CA VAL A 105 -5.85 14.19 13.36
C VAL A 105 -5.71 14.29 14.88
N GLU A 106 -6.20 13.31 15.62
CA GLU A 106 -6.09 13.19 17.08
C GLU A 106 -4.84 12.38 17.49
N GLY A 107 -4.15 11.78 16.50
CA GLY A 107 -2.92 11.00 16.69
C GLY A 107 -3.15 9.51 16.95
N LYS A 108 -4.39 9.01 16.79
CA LYS A 108 -4.66 7.56 16.83
C LYS A 108 -4.08 6.89 15.58
N THR A 109 -3.20 5.92 15.77
CA THR A 109 -2.63 5.14 14.66
C THR A 109 -3.67 4.18 14.11
N LEU A 110 -3.91 4.27 12.81
CA LEU A 110 -4.88 3.44 12.07
C LEU A 110 -4.20 2.35 11.26
N ASN A 111 -3.04 2.66 10.67
CA ASN A 111 -2.24 1.73 9.90
C ASN A 111 -0.76 2.08 10.06
N ALA A 112 0.11 1.12 10.25
CA ALA A 112 1.54 1.37 10.45
C ALA A 112 2.38 0.25 9.88
N ASP A 113 3.58 0.59 9.40
CA ASP A 113 4.57 -0.41 9.01
C ASP A 113 4.99 -1.24 10.24
N HIS A 114 5.10 -2.56 10.03
CA HIS A 114 5.71 -3.48 10.99
C HIS A 114 7.23 -3.54 10.80
N ALA A 115 7.68 -3.48 9.55
CA ALA A 115 9.08 -3.49 9.15
C ALA A 115 9.30 -2.49 8.00
N PRO A 116 10.55 -2.05 7.78
CA PRO A 116 10.88 -1.19 6.65
C PRO A 116 10.48 -1.84 5.32
N MET A 117 9.98 -1.05 4.37
CA MET A 117 9.78 -1.53 3.01
C MET A 117 11.08 -2.10 2.47
N HIS A 118 10.99 -3.21 1.74
CA HIS A 118 12.17 -3.88 1.20
C HIS A 118 11.96 -4.37 -0.22
N TRP A 119 13.05 -4.78 -0.87
CA TRP A 119 13.03 -5.31 -2.23
C TRP A 119 14.12 -6.37 -2.42
N GLU A 120 13.90 -7.20 -3.43
CA GLU A 120 14.82 -8.24 -3.88
C GLU A 120 14.94 -8.18 -5.40
N GLU A 121 16.07 -8.55 -5.96
CA GLU A 121 16.23 -8.64 -7.42
C GLU A 121 15.35 -9.77 -7.97
N ASN A 122 14.57 -9.46 -9.01
CA ASN A 122 13.83 -10.47 -9.74
C ASN A 122 14.71 -10.98 -10.90
N LEU A 123 15.30 -12.15 -10.72
CA LEU A 123 16.22 -12.74 -11.69
C LEU A 123 15.50 -13.32 -12.92
N ASP A 124 14.20 -13.62 -12.80
CA ASP A 124 13.43 -14.24 -13.89
C ASP A 124 12.94 -13.21 -14.93
N PHE A 125 12.49 -12.04 -14.45
CA PHE A 125 11.90 -11.02 -15.30
C PHE A 125 12.67 -9.68 -15.30
N GLY A 126 13.70 -9.57 -14.46
CA GLY A 126 14.40 -8.31 -14.20
C GLY A 126 13.62 -7.37 -13.27
N GLY A 127 14.27 -6.31 -12.82
CA GLY A 127 13.69 -5.40 -11.83
C GLY A 127 13.70 -5.97 -10.43
N TYR A 128 12.62 -5.71 -9.66
CA TYR A 128 12.56 -6.06 -8.25
C TYR A 128 11.21 -6.65 -7.86
N TYR A 129 11.23 -7.66 -7.00
CA TYR A 129 10.14 -7.91 -6.07
C TYR A 129 10.14 -6.77 -5.04
N VAL A 130 9.00 -6.18 -4.77
CA VAL A 130 8.87 -5.07 -3.79
C VAL A 130 7.85 -5.41 -2.73
N TYR A 131 8.16 -5.13 -1.47
CA TYR A 131 7.40 -5.59 -0.30
C TYR A 131 7.09 -4.46 0.66
N CYS A 132 5.88 -4.47 1.20
CA CYS A 132 5.46 -3.66 2.34
C CYS A 132 4.80 -4.56 3.39
N THR A 133 5.27 -4.49 4.63
CA THR A 133 4.71 -5.24 5.75
C THR A 133 4.16 -4.28 6.79
N LYS A 134 2.88 -4.40 7.08
CA LYS A 134 2.13 -3.59 8.05
C LYS A 134 1.85 -4.37 9.31
N LYS A 135 1.60 -3.67 10.40
CA LYS A 135 1.07 -4.27 11.63
C LYS A 135 -0.37 -4.73 11.40
N ALA A 136 -0.70 -5.93 11.90
CA ALA A 136 -2.06 -6.39 12.01
C ALA A 136 -2.46 -6.40 13.49
N TYR A 137 -3.58 -5.76 13.81
CA TYR A 137 -4.09 -5.73 15.18
C TYR A 137 -4.95 -6.97 15.43
N GLU A 138 -5.01 -7.44 16.68
CA GLU A 138 -5.65 -8.72 17.05
C GLU A 138 -7.09 -8.90 16.53
N LYS A 139 -7.89 -7.81 16.57
CA LYS A 139 -9.30 -7.83 16.15
C LYS A 139 -9.54 -7.21 14.77
N GLU A 140 -8.48 -6.87 14.07
CA GLU A 140 -8.60 -6.28 12.74
C GLU A 140 -9.13 -7.28 11.73
N VAL A 141 -10.06 -6.82 10.89
CA VAL A 141 -10.68 -7.61 9.82
C VAL A 141 -10.42 -6.97 8.47
N PHE A 142 -10.39 -7.79 7.41
CA PHE A 142 -10.02 -7.36 6.07
C PHE A 142 -11.06 -7.81 5.05
N PHE A 143 -11.39 -6.93 4.09
CA PHE A 143 -12.37 -7.17 3.05
C PHE A 143 -11.86 -6.68 1.69
N GLY A 144 -12.34 -7.23 0.58
CA GLY A 144 -12.03 -6.72 -0.76
C GLY A 144 -11.35 -7.72 -1.68
N CYS A 145 -10.37 -7.27 -2.47
CA CYS A 145 -9.54 -8.03 -3.42
C CYS A 145 -10.28 -8.58 -4.66
N GLY A 146 -11.51 -8.11 -4.97
CA GLY A 146 -12.28 -8.56 -6.12
C GLY A 146 -13.02 -9.87 -5.87
N ASP A 147 -13.14 -10.71 -6.92
CA ASP A 147 -13.86 -11.98 -6.81
C ASP A 147 -13.06 -12.99 -6.01
N LYS A 148 -13.62 -13.45 -4.90
CA LYS A 148 -13.02 -14.46 -4.01
C LYS A 148 -14.07 -15.49 -3.58
N ALA A 149 -13.79 -16.75 -3.82
CA ALA A 149 -14.65 -17.86 -3.39
C ALA A 149 -14.37 -18.22 -1.92
N SER A 150 -14.52 -17.27 -1.00
CA SER A 150 -14.08 -17.41 0.38
C SER A 150 -15.02 -16.69 1.35
N ASN A 151 -14.72 -16.77 2.63
CA ASN A 151 -15.38 -15.95 3.65
C ASN A 151 -15.15 -14.46 3.35
N LEU A 152 -16.12 -13.63 3.76
CA LEU A 152 -16.06 -12.18 3.58
C LEU A 152 -14.83 -11.57 4.29
N ASN A 153 -14.57 -11.97 5.54
CA ASN A 153 -13.36 -11.59 6.25
C ASN A 153 -12.18 -12.43 5.75
N LEU A 154 -11.18 -11.75 5.22
CA LEU A 154 -9.98 -12.34 4.63
C LEU A 154 -8.84 -12.57 5.64
N ARG A 155 -9.01 -12.23 6.93
CA ARG A 155 -7.99 -12.49 7.95
C ARG A 155 -7.63 -13.99 8.01
N GLY A 156 -6.34 -14.28 8.10
CA GLY A 156 -5.80 -15.63 8.04
C GLY A 156 -5.63 -16.17 6.62
N ARG A 157 -5.74 -15.32 5.58
CA ARG A 157 -5.64 -15.75 4.19
C ARG A 157 -4.52 -15.02 3.45
N ARG A 158 -3.92 -15.76 2.51
CA ARG A 158 -3.07 -15.19 1.46
C ARG A 158 -3.88 -15.11 0.16
N ILE A 159 -3.82 -13.99 -0.51
CA ILE A 159 -4.59 -13.68 -1.72
C ILE A 159 -3.63 -13.36 -2.86
N THR A 160 -3.86 -14.00 -4.01
CA THR A 160 -3.18 -13.71 -5.27
C THR A 160 -4.04 -12.78 -6.12
N ASN A 161 -3.50 -11.64 -6.50
CA ASN A 161 -4.15 -10.72 -7.42
C ASN A 161 -3.63 -10.97 -8.84
N TRP A 162 -4.36 -11.81 -9.56
CA TRP A 162 -4.11 -12.17 -10.94
C TRP A 162 -5.42 -12.66 -11.57
N ASN A 163 -5.86 -12.04 -12.67
CA ASN A 163 -7.08 -12.48 -13.33
C ASN A 163 -6.87 -13.86 -13.96
N SER A 164 -7.65 -14.84 -13.53
CA SER A 164 -7.53 -16.23 -13.97
C SER A 164 -8.90 -16.79 -14.34
N ASP A 165 -9.01 -17.35 -15.55
CA ASP A 165 -10.19 -18.09 -15.95
C ASP A 165 -10.15 -19.48 -15.31
N THR A 166 -10.83 -19.63 -14.18
CA THR A 166 -10.85 -20.85 -13.38
C THR A 166 -12.24 -21.46 -13.40
N TYR A 167 -12.45 -22.37 -14.36
CA TYR A 167 -13.70 -23.09 -14.51
C TYR A 167 -13.97 -24.02 -13.32
N SER A 168 -15.22 -24.05 -12.85
CA SER A 168 -15.66 -24.95 -11.77
C SER A 168 -14.83 -24.84 -10.49
N TYR A 169 -14.55 -23.60 -10.06
CA TYR A 169 -13.76 -23.34 -8.87
C TYR A 169 -14.40 -23.87 -7.58
N ALA A 170 -13.56 -24.35 -6.68
CA ALA A 170 -13.95 -24.77 -5.34
C ALA A 170 -13.97 -23.57 -4.36
N PHE A 171 -14.55 -23.78 -3.16
CA PHE A 171 -14.37 -22.86 -2.06
C PHE A 171 -12.87 -22.73 -1.75
N ASP A 172 -12.42 -21.52 -1.46
CA ASP A 172 -11.02 -21.14 -1.25
C ASP A 172 -10.11 -21.14 -2.50
N GLN A 173 -10.68 -21.35 -3.69
CA GLN A 173 -9.92 -21.21 -4.93
C GLN A 173 -9.43 -19.77 -5.13
N ASP A 174 -8.15 -19.62 -5.38
CA ASP A 174 -7.47 -18.37 -5.68
C ASP A 174 -6.28 -18.63 -6.62
N PRO A 175 -6.03 -17.81 -7.65
CA PRO A 175 -6.80 -16.64 -8.07
C PRO A 175 -8.07 -16.96 -8.87
N LEU A 176 -8.96 -15.95 -9.05
CA LEU A 176 -10.19 -16.02 -9.84
C LEU A 176 -10.27 -14.93 -10.91
N TYR A 177 -11.45 -14.81 -11.54
CA TYR A 177 -11.72 -14.02 -12.75
C TYR A 177 -11.38 -12.54 -12.65
N LYS A 178 -11.79 -11.88 -11.53
CA LYS A 178 -11.62 -10.44 -11.33
C LYS A 178 -10.79 -10.15 -10.09
N THR A 179 -9.71 -9.47 -10.33
CA THR A 179 -8.82 -8.99 -9.28
C THR A 179 -8.91 -7.48 -9.15
N ILE A 180 -9.03 -7.03 -7.91
CA ILE A 180 -8.94 -5.61 -7.55
C ILE A 180 -7.95 -5.54 -6.38
N PRO A 181 -6.72 -5.03 -6.59
CA PRO A 181 -5.70 -4.99 -5.54
C PRO A 181 -5.97 -3.86 -4.52
N PHE A 182 -7.18 -3.88 -4.00
CA PHE A 182 -7.72 -2.96 -3.00
C PHE A 182 -8.36 -3.74 -1.88
N TYR A 183 -8.01 -3.39 -0.65
CA TYR A 183 -8.66 -3.94 0.53
C TYR A 183 -9.08 -2.85 1.52
N LEU A 184 -10.08 -3.17 2.32
CA LEU A 184 -10.55 -2.42 3.45
C LEU A 184 -10.06 -3.11 4.72
N GLY A 185 -9.37 -2.37 5.59
CA GLY A 185 -9.06 -2.78 6.95
C GLY A 185 -10.01 -2.10 7.93
N VAL A 186 -10.47 -2.84 8.94
CA VAL A 186 -11.29 -2.29 10.03
C VAL A 186 -10.69 -2.73 11.35
N ASN A 187 -10.31 -1.75 12.15
CA ASN A 187 -9.76 -1.96 13.48
C ASN A 187 -10.41 -1.01 14.49
N ASP A 188 -10.94 -1.56 15.57
CA ASP A 188 -11.58 -0.80 16.66
C ASP A 188 -12.66 0.19 16.18
N GLY A 189 -13.44 -0.22 15.18
CA GLY A 189 -14.52 0.56 14.59
C GLY A 189 -14.12 1.54 13.48
N ASP A 190 -12.84 1.82 13.32
CA ASP A 190 -12.34 2.70 12.26
C ASP A 190 -11.91 1.90 11.03
N ALA A 191 -12.27 2.41 9.85
CA ALA A 191 -11.96 1.82 8.56
C ALA A 191 -10.91 2.63 7.81
N TYR A 192 -10.07 1.91 7.07
CA TYR A 192 -9.16 2.48 6.08
C TYR A 192 -9.11 1.60 4.83
N GLY A 193 -8.58 2.13 3.74
CA GLY A 193 -8.32 1.37 2.52
C GLY A 193 -6.86 1.40 2.13
N ILE A 194 -6.40 0.30 1.56
CA ILE A 194 -5.13 0.24 0.84
C ILE A 194 -5.42 -0.20 -0.60
N PHE A 195 -5.07 0.65 -1.54
CA PHE A 195 -5.07 0.32 -2.97
C PHE A 195 -3.62 0.18 -3.45
N PHE A 196 -3.22 -1.04 -3.82
CA PHE A 196 -1.91 -1.33 -4.34
C PHE A 196 -1.92 -1.18 -5.87
N ASP A 197 -1.52 -0.02 -6.35
CA ASP A 197 -1.56 0.34 -7.77
C ASP A 197 -0.36 -0.25 -8.51
N ASN A 198 -0.49 -1.53 -8.86
CA ASN A 198 0.53 -2.27 -9.59
C ASN A 198 -0.14 -3.30 -10.51
N THR A 199 0.32 -3.41 -11.75
CA THR A 199 -0.25 -4.28 -12.80
C THR A 199 0.46 -5.63 -12.95
N PHE A 200 1.54 -5.87 -12.20
CA PHE A 200 2.16 -7.18 -12.11
C PHE A 200 1.30 -8.10 -11.23
N ARG A 201 1.65 -9.37 -11.17
CA ARG A 201 1.06 -10.27 -10.19
C ARG A 201 1.41 -9.76 -8.79
N THR A 202 0.37 -9.51 -8.00
CA THR A 202 0.51 -9.00 -6.63
C THR A 202 -0.12 -9.95 -5.63
N TYR A 203 0.29 -9.81 -4.39
CA TYR A 203 -0.15 -10.67 -3.30
C TYR A 203 -0.49 -9.84 -2.08
N PHE A 204 -1.47 -10.32 -1.32
CA PHE A 204 -1.74 -9.87 0.04
C PHE A 204 -1.66 -11.06 0.99
N ASP A 205 -1.03 -10.87 2.13
CA ASP A 205 -1.09 -11.76 3.28
C ASP A 205 -1.81 -11.03 4.42
N PHE A 206 -2.96 -11.52 4.79
CA PHE A 206 -3.81 -10.95 5.84
C PHE A 206 -3.63 -11.71 7.15
N ALA A 207 -2.47 -11.60 7.79
CA ALA A 207 -2.14 -12.31 9.02
C ALA A 207 -2.26 -13.86 8.87
N ALA A 208 -1.88 -14.38 7.71
CA ALA A 208 -1.87 -15.82 7.45
C ALA A 208 -0.56 -16.47 7.88
N GLU A 209 0.56 -15.80 7.67
CA GLU A 209 1.88 -16.28 8.07
C GLU A 209 2.22 -15.87 9.51
N HIS A 210 1.88 -14.64 9.90
CA HIS A 210 2.11 -14.08 11.23
C HIS A 210 0.87 -13.33 11.70
N ASP A 211 0.37 -13.64 12.89
CA ASP A 211 -0.90 -13.10 13.42
C ASP A 211 -0.89 -11.58 13.62
N ASP A 212 0.28 -10.97 13.76
CA ASP A 212 0.51 -9.55 14.04
C ASP A 212 0.94 -8.73 12.80
N GLN A 213 0.93 -9.36 11.60
CA GLN A 213 1.40 -8.74 10.36
C GLN A 213 0.43 -8.95 9.20
N THR A 214 0.31 -7.92 8.37
CA THR A 214 -0.20 -8.03 7.01
C THR A 214 0.89 -7.60 6.04
N SER A 215 0.94 -8.23 4.87
CA SER A 215 1.94 -7.89 3.87
C SER A 215 1.30 -7.77 2.50
N PHE A 216 1.88 -6.92 1.66
CA PHE A 216 1.60 -6.92 0.23
C PHE A 216 2.90 -6.74 -0.57
N TRP A 217 2.95 -7.43 -1.71
CA TRP A 217 4.12 -7.42 -2.57
C TRP A 217 3.76 -7.69 -4.03
N SER A 218 4.70 -7.41 -4.93
CA SER A 218 4.57 -7.68 -6.36
C SER A 218 5.81 -8.32 -6.94
N GLU A 219 5.63 -9.03 -8.06
CA GLU A 219 6.71 -9.66 -8.83
C GLU A 219 7.48 -8.67 -9.70
N GLY A 220 7.08 -7.41 -9.74
CA GLY A 220 7.72 -6.36 -10.55
C GLY A 220 7.03 -5.00 -10.39
N GLY A 221 7.50 -4.03 -11.15
CA GLY A 221 7.01 -2.66 -11.07
C GLY A 221 7.50 -1.91 -9.83
N GLU A 222 6.86 -0.79 -9.51
CA GLU A 222 7.10 -0.04 -8.28
C GLU A 222 6.21 -0.52 -7.15
N LEU A 223 6.68 -0.39 -5.92
CA LEU A 223 5.79 -0.39 -4.78
C LEU A 223 5.09 0.96 -4.74
N GLN A 224 3.85 0.97 -5.19
CA GLN A 224 2.99 2.16 -5.20
C GLN A 224 1.65 1.80 -4.59
N TYR A 225 1.29 2.45 -3.49
CA TYR A 225 -0.02 2.26 -2.88
C TYR A 225 -0.65 3.58 -2.42
N TYR A 226 -1.97 3.57 -2.34
CA TYR A 226 -2.76 4.66 -1.77
C TYR A 226 -3.34 4.22 -0.44
N TYR A 227 -3.07 5.02 0.60
CA TYR A 227 -3.80 4.95 1.85
C TYR A 227 -5.02 5.85 1.75
N ILE A 228 -6.18 5.31 2.11
CA ILE A 228 -7.48 5.99 2.05
C ILE A 228 -8.07 6.00 3.45
N HIS A 229 -8.25 7.19 4.03
CA HIS A 229 -8.78 7.35 5.38
C HIS A 229 -10.31 7.28 5.41
N GLY A 230 -10.88 6.47 6.36
CA GLY A 230 -12.30 6.41 6.65
C GLY A 230 -12.81 7.63 7.44
N PRO A 231 -13.47 7.47 8.57
CA PRO A 231 -13.52 6.30 9.47
C PRO A 231 -14.55 5.23 9.11
N GLN A 232 -15.52 5.51 8.23
CA GLN A 232 -16.56 4.55 7.88
C GLN A 232 -16.19 3.76 6.61
N LEU A 233 -16.58 2.47 6.53
CA LEU A 233 -16.36 1.63 5.34
C LEU A 233 -16.91 2.28 4.06
N LEU A 234 -18.09 2.88 4.13
CA LEU A 234 -18.71 3.55 2.97
C LEU A 234 -17.95 4.80 2.54
N ASP A 235 -17.31 5.52 3.48
CA ASP A 235 -16.47 6.67 3.15
C ASP A 235 -15.22 6.22 2.39
N VAL A 236 -14.56 5.17 2.85
CA VAL A 236 -13.40 4.59 2.16
C VAL A 236 -13.78 4.13 0.75
N THR A 237 -14.91 3.43 0.60
CA THR A 237 -15.41 2.98 -0.71
C THR A 237 -15.72 4.15 -1.64
N ARG A 238 -16.35 5.20 -1.15
CA ARG A 238 -16.63 6.42 -1.93
C ARG A 238 -15.34 7.10 -2.38
N LEU A 239 -14.37 7.26 -1.50
CA LEU A 239 -13.07 7.85 -1.80
C LEU A 239 -12.27 7.00 -2.80
N TYR A 240 -12.34 5.67 -2.70
CA TYR A 240 -11.77 4.78 -3.70
C TYR A 240 -12.43 4.97 -5.08
N HIS A 241 -13.75 5.12 -5.15
CA HIS A 241 -14.45 5.43 -6.41
C HIS A 241 -14.10 6.82 -6.95
N GLN A 242 -13.86 7.82 -6.10
CA GLN A 242 -13.36 9.12 -6.55
C GLN A 242 -11.96 9.01 -7.14
N LEU A 243 -11.11 8.16 -6.53
CA LEU A 243 -9.75 7.91 -7.01
C LEU A 243 -9.72 7.16 -8.35
N THR A 244 -10.60 6.18 -8.54
CA THR A 244 -10.56 5.25 -9.69
C THR A 244 -11.68 5.44 -10.71
N GLY A 245 -12.59 6.37 -10.46
CA GLY A 245 -13.78 6.55 -11.27
C GLY A 245 -14.94 5.62 -10.88
N THR A 246 -16.12 5.91 -11.39
CA THR A 246 -17.34 5.13 -11.17
C THR A 246 -17.81 4.47 -12.45
N HIS A 247 -18.49 3.34 -12.33
CA HIS A 247 -19.14 2.68 -13.46
C HIS A 247 -20.36 3.50 -13.95
N TYR A 248 -20.62 3.40 -15.26
CA TYR A 248 -21.90 3.81 -15.78
C TYR A 248 -23.02 2.98 -15.15
N LEU A 249 -24.14 3.63 -14.80
CA LEU A 249 -25.35 2.90 -14.46
C LEU A 249 -25.81 2.13 -15.70
N PRO A 250 -26.09 0.83 -15.60
CA PRO A 250 -26.66 0.10 -16.72
C PRO A 250 -28.05 0.69 -17.07
N PRO A 251 -28.44 0.69 -18.36
CA PRO A 251 -29.71 1.21 -18.81
C PRO A 251 -30.89 0.46 -18.22
#